data_41d02a3b6f35983ed5c7f1e2b7461833
#
_entry.id   41d02a3b6f35983ed5c7f1e2b7461833
#
_cell.length_a   1.000
_cell.length_b   1.000
_cell.length_c   1.000
_cell.angle_alpha   90.00
_cell.angle_beta   90.00
_cell.angle_gamma   90.00
#
_symmetry.space_group_name_H-M   'P 1'
#
loop_
_entity.id
_entity.type
_entity.pdbx_description
1 polymer ?
#
loop_
_entity_poly.entity_id
_entity_poly.type
_entity_poly.pdbx_seq_one_letter_code
_entity_poly.pdbx_strand_id
1 'polypeptide(L)' 'MTNLQKIMDQIKITDKESHKVSGVHFNVIKLIRTGKRLSPRFKTLKRLADVLGCSPKDIGG' A
#
# COMPACT_ATOMS: atom_id res chain seq x y z
N MET A 1 -9.40 8.87 -5.56
CA MET A 1 -8.52 8.45 -4.45
C MET A 1 -8.43 6.93 -4.42
N THR A 2 -7.22 6.38 -4.33
CA THR A 2 -7.03 4.92 -4.29
C THR A 2 -7.44 4.35 -2.94
N ASN A 3 -7.73 3.04 -2.91
CA ASN A 3 -8.03 2.36 -1.66
C ASN A 3 -6.84 2.40 -0.70
N LEU A 4 -5.63 2.25 -1.23
CA LEU A 4 -4.41 2.33 -0.41
C LEU A 4 -4.30 3.71 0.26
N GLN A 5 -4.58 4.78 -0.48
CA GLN A 5 -4.56 6.12 0.08
C GLN A 5 -5.56 6.27 1.23
N LYS A 6 -6.78 5.75 1.05
CA LYS A 6 -7.81 5.80 2.08
C LYS A 6 -7.37 5.05 3.34
N ILE A 7 -6.82 3.85 3.19
CA ILE A 7 -6.37 3.04 4.31
C ILE A 7 -5.22 3.73 5.05
N MET A 8 -4.25 4.25 4.32
CA MET A 8 -3.12 4.96 4.91
C MET A 8 -3.57 6.21 5.66
N ASP A 9 -4.55 6.93 5.12
CA ASP A 9 -5.11 8.11 5.79
C ASP A 9 -5.84 7.73 7.09
N GLN A 10 -6.56 6.61 7.08
CA GLN A 10 -7.29 6.14 8.26
C GLN A 10 -6.37 5.80 9.42
N ILE A 11 -5.26 5.13 9.13
CA ILE A 11 -4.30 4.72 10.18
C ILE A 11 -3.19 5.75 10.37
N LYS A 12 -3.19 6.83 9.58
CA LYS A 12 -2.24 7.94 9.67
C LYS A 12 -0.79 7.49 9.54
N ILE A 13 -0.53 6.59 8.58
CA ILE A 13 0.80 6.08 8.29
C ILE A 13 1.37 6.79 7.06
N THR A 14 2.67 7.08 7.07
CA THR A 14 3.36 7.70 5.94
C THR A 14 3.94 6.64 5.00
N ASP A 15 4.34 7.06 3.78
CA ASP A 15 5.03 6.19 2.84
C ASP A 15 6.31 5.61 3.46
N LYS A 16 7.03 6.44 4.19
CA LYS A 16 8.28 6.07 4.84
C LYS A 16 8.07 5.00 5.91
N GLU A 17 7.02 5.18 6.73
CA GLU A 17 6.67 4.20 7.74
C GLU A 17 6.20 2.89 7.12
N SER A 18 5.39 2.97 6.07
CA SER A 18 4.91 1.79 5.35
C SER A 18 6.08 1.01 4.74
N HIS A 19 7.06 1.72 4.17
CA HIS A 19 8.27 1.10 3.66
C HIS A 19 9.03 0.35 4.77
N LYS A 20 9.19 0.99 5.90
CA LYS A 20 9.95 0.43 7.02
C LYS A 20 9.32 -0.86 7.56
N VAL A 21 7.99 -0.90 7.71
CA VAL A 21 7.31 -2.06 8.31
C VAL A 21 6.98 -3.16 7.31
N SER A 22 6.79 -2.83 6.04
CA SER A 22 6.42 -3.81 5.02
C SER A 22 7.59 -4.35 4.22
N GLY A 23 8.69 -3.61 4.18
CA GLY A 23 9.82 -3.94 3.31
C GLY A 23 9.59 -3.59 1.85
N VAL A 24 8.45 -3.01 1.51
CA VAL A 24 8.16 -2.54 0.15
C VAL A 24 8.74 -1.16 -0.03
N HIS A 25 9.48 -0.94 -1.13
CA HIS A 25 10.12 0.34 -1.38
C HIS A 25 9.11 1.48 -1.43
N PHE A 26 9.44 2.62 -0.83
CA PHE A 26 8.50 3.74 -0.73
C PHE A 26 8.04 4.27 -2.09
N ASN A 27 8.86 4.19 -3.14
CA ASN A 27 8.44 4.58 -4.49
C ASN A 27 7.32 3.68 -5.02
N VAL A 28 7.39 2.38 -4.73
CA VAL A 28 6.35 1.44 -5.12
C VAL A 28 5.06 1.77 -4.39
N ILE A 29 5.15 2.04 -3.10
CA ILE A 29 3.99 2.42 -2.28
C ILE A 29 3.35 3.69 -2.85
N LYS A 30 4.17 4.69 -3.17
CA LYS A 30 3.69 5.95 -3.75
C LYS A 30 2.98 5.73 -5.08
N LEU A 31 3.54 4.89 -5.95
CA LEU A 31 2.94 4.60 -7.26
C LEU A 31 1.56 3.94 -7.12
N ILE A 32 1.44 3.00 -6.19
CA ILE A 32 0.16 2.33 -5.92
C ILE A 32 -0.83 3.33 -5.30
N ARG A 33 -0.38 4.09 -4.31
CA ARG A 33 -1.20 5.05 -3.57
C ARG A 33 -1.77 6.14 -4.48
N THR A 34 -0.97 6.61 -5.43
CA THR A 34 -1.40 7.67 -6.36
C THR A 34 -2.13 7.14 -7.59
N GLY A 35 -2.26 5.83 -7.73
CA GLY A 35 -2.95 5.21 -8.84
C GLY A 35 -2.13 5.12 -10.13
N LYS A 36 -0.86 5.46 -10.10
CA LYS A 36 0.03 5.39 -11.28
C LYS A 36 0.41 3.96 -11.63
N ARG A 37 0.42 3.05 -10.66
CA ARG A 37 0.70 1.64 -10.89
C ARG A 37 -0.60 0.85 -10.75
N LEU A 38 -1.11 0.40 -11.89
CA LEU A 38 -2.42 -0.25 -11.96
C LEU A 38 -2.39 -1.76 -11.66
N SER A 39 -1.22 -2.40 -11.81
CA SER A 39 -1.10 -3.85 -11.63
C SER A 39 0.13 -4.21 -10.81
N PRO A 40 0.15 -3.88 -9.52
CA PRO A 40 1.26 -4.28 -8.65
C PRO A 40 1.26 -5.80 -8.46
N ARG A 41 2.43 -6.35 -8.15
CA ARG A 41 2.55 -7.79 -7.92
C ARG A 41 1.80 -8.18 -6.66
N PHE A 42 1.23 -9.40 -6.66
CA PHE A 42 0.48 -9.91 -5.53
C PHE A 42 1.31 -9.94 -4.24
N LYS A 43 2.58 -10.32 -4.33
CA LYS A 43 3.48 -10.32 -3.15
C LYS A 43 3.59 -8.94 -2.52
N THR A 44 3.69 -7.90 -3.34
CA THR A 44 3.75 -6.52 -2.87
C THR A 44 2.47 -6.13 -2.16
N LEU A 45 1.33 -6.45 -2.77
CA LEU A 45 0.03 -6.16 -2.18
C LEU A 45 -0.15 -6.90 -0.86
N LYS A 46 0.26 -8.17 -0.81
CA LYS A 46 0.13 -8.97 0.39
C LYS A 46 0.96 -8.40 1.55
N ARG A 47 2.19 -8.00 1.27
CA ARG A 47 3.05 -7.38 2.30
C ARG A 47 2.44 -6.09 2.84
N LEU A 48 1.96 -5.23 1.97
CA LEU A 48 1.31 -3.99 2.39
C LEU A 48 0.04 -4.27 3.18
N ALA A 49 -0.80 -5.18 2.69
CA ALA A 49 -2.05 -5.54 3.35
C ALA A 49 -1.81 -6.11 4.75
N ASP A 50 -0.80 -6.97 4.91
CA ASP A 50 -0.48 -7.56 6.19
C ASP A 50 -0.12 -6.51 7.25
N VAL A 51 0.67 -5.50 6.87
CA VAL A 51 1.07 -4.45 7.82
C VAL A 51 -0.01 -3.40 8.03
N LEU A 52 -0.90 -3.23 7.06
CA LEU A 52 -2.00 -2.27 7.13
C LEU A 52 -3.27 -2.87 7.76
N GLY A 53 -3.27 -4.19 8.00
CA GLY A 53 -4.40 -4.87 8.63
C GLY A 53 -5.60 -5.06 7.73
N CYS A 54 -5.38 -5.21 6.42
CA CYS A 54 -6.44 -5.42 5.45
C CYS A 54 -6.09 -6.56 4.49
N SER A 55 -6.97 -6.88 3.55
CA SER A 55 -6.67 -7.90 2.55
C SER A 55 -6.04 -7.28 1.30
N PRO A 56 -5.27 -8.07 0.52
CA PRO A 56 -4.68 -7.57 -0.73
C PRO A 56 -5.71 -7.02 -1.71
N LYS A 57 -6.92 -7.55 -1.70
CA LYS A 57 -8.00 -7.08 -2.56
C LYS A 57 -8.43 -5.66 -2.20
N ASP A 58 -8.32 -5.29 -0.94
CA ASP A 58 -8.70 -3.95 -0.48
C ASP A 58 -7.76 -2.88 -1.04
N ILE A 59 -6.53 -3.26 -1.38
CA ILE A 59 -5.53 -2.34 -1.92
C ILE A 59 -5.55 -2.34 -3.44
N GLY A 60 -5.50 -3.53 -4.04
CA GLY A 60 -5.30 -3.70 -5.47
C GLY A 60 -6.56 -3.95 -6.27
N GLY A 61 -7.65 -4.10 -5.57
CA GLY A 61 -8.92 -4.38 -6.20
C GLY A 61 -9.52 -3.18 -6.85
#